data_e4223e57d43df129f605eff977bd5ba8
#
_entry.id   e4223e57d43df129f605eff977bd5ba8
#
_cell.length_a   1.000
_cell.length_b   1.000
_cell.length_c   1.000
_cell.angle_alpha   90.00
_cell.angle_beta   90.00
_cell.angle_gamma   90.00
#
_symmetry.space_group_name_H-M   'P 1'
#
loop_
_entity.id
_entity.type
_entity.pdbx_description
1 polymer ?
#
loop_
_entity_poly.entity_id
_entity_poly.type
_entity_poly.pdbx_seq_one_letter_code
_entity_poly.pdbx_strand_id
1 'polypeptide(L)'
;MCSSDLSDTEIARIRRSTEAIAKGVGVQGLLNIQFALVSDVLYVIEANPRASRTVPFVSKASGVQLAKAAALIMTGETIASLRRSGHLPEVDAAVTDPDDPIAVKEAVLPFKRFRTTEGRVVDTILGPEMRSTGEVMGYDVDFPRAFAKSQAGAYGGLPGEGTLFVSVADRDKRAIILPVARLAE
;
A
#
# COMPACT_ATOMS: atom_id res chain seq x y z
N MET A 1 -3.04 -0.37 7.10
CA MET A 1 -2.38 -1.34 7.99
C MET A 1 -1.07 -1.71 7.33
N CYS A 2 0.03 -1.46 7.96
CA CYS A 2 1.35 -1.83 7.45
C CYS A 2 1.50 -3.35 7.59
N SER A 3 2.11 -4.02 6.63
CA SER A 3 2.38 -5.47 6.74
C SER A 3 3.27 -5.82 7.93
N SER A 4 4.00 -4.84 8.49
CA SER A 4 4.79 -4.98 9.71
C SER A 4 3.97 -5.20 11.00
N ASP A 5 2.66 -4.96 10.96
CA ASP A 5 1.76 -5.11 12.10
C ASP A 5 1.07 -6.48 12.14
N LEU A 6 1.30 -7.31 11.11
CA LEU A 6 0.71 -8.64 10.99
C LEU A 6 1.70 -9.70 11.48
N SER A 7 1.21 -10.61 12.30
CA SER A 7 1.97 -11.79 12.71
C SER A 7 2.13 -12.80 11.54
N ASP A 8 3.14 -13.66 11.61
CA ASP A 8 3.33 -14.75 10.63
C ASP A 8 2.10 -15.63 10.46
N THR A 9 1.35 -15.85 11.55
CA THR A 9 0.11 -16.63 11.53
C THR A 9 -0.97 -15.93 10.70
N GLU A 10 -1.11 -14.62 10.85
CA GLU A 10 -2.07 -13.82 10.09
C GLU A 10 -1.69 -13.77 8.61
N ILE A 11 -0.42 -13.57 8.31
CA ILE A 11 0.11 -13.61 6.93
C ILE A 11 -0.18 -14.99 6.29
N ALA A 12 0.07 -16.07 7.01
CA ALA A 12 -0.22 -17.42 6.52
C ALA A 12 -1.72 -17.65 6.26
N ARG A 13 -2.61 -17.07 7.09
CA ARG A 13 -4.07 -17.12 6.87
C ARG A 13 -4.49 -16.35 5.62
N ILE A 14 -3.99 -15.14 5.46
CA ILE A 14 -4.22 -14.29 4.27
C ILE A 14 -3.77 -15.02 3.01
N ARG A 15 -2.57 -15.61 3.03
CA ARG A 15 -2.02 -16.40 1.93
C ARG A 15 -2.91 -17.56 1.54
N ARG A 16 -3.30 -18.42 2.50
CA ARG A 16 -4.19 -19.57 2.24
C ARG A 16 -5.54 -19.13 1.67
N SER A 17 -6.11 -18.05 2.22
CA SER A 17 -7.38 -17.49 1.72
C SER A 17 -7.23 -16.98 0.27
N THR A 18 -6.13 -16.27 -0.03
CA THR A 18 -5.82 -15.78 -1.38
C THR A 18 -5.69 -16.94 -2.38
N GLU A 19 -4.95 -17.98 -2.02
CA GLU A 19 -4.79 -19.17 -2.86
C GLU A 19 -6.12 -19.90 -3.11
N ALA A 20 -6.93 -20.05 -2.08
CA ALA A 20 -8.24 -20.70 -2.20
C ALA A 20 -9.19 -19.91 -3.12
N ILE A 21 -9.23 -18.59 -2.97
CA ILE A 21 -10.03 -17.70 -3.82
C ILE A 21 -9.51 -17.75 -5.26
N ALA A 22 -8.20 -17.62 -5.48
CA ALA A 22 -7.60 -17.67 -6.81
C ALA A 22 -7.93 -18.97 -7.54
N LYS A 23 -7.84 -20.12 -6.85
CA LYS A 23 -8.22 -21.43 -7.39
C LYS A 23 -9.71 -21.56 -7.64
N GLY A 24 -10.55 -21.11 -6.70
CA GLY A 24 -12.00 -21.19 -6.80
C GLY A 24 -12.59 -20.36 -7.94
N VAL A 25 -11.98 -19.22 -8.24
CA VAL A 25 -12.39 -18.33 -9.35
C VAL A 25 -11.71 -18.70 -10.66
N GLY A 26 -10.68 -19.54 -10.63
CA GLY A 26 -9.92 -19.93 -11.84
C GLY A 26 -9.09 -18.78 -12.41
N VAL A 27 -8.46 -17.97 -11.54
CA VAL A 27 -7.69 -16.80 -11.97
C VAL A 27 -6.47 -17.19 -12.79
N GLN A 28 -6.34 -16.57 -13.97
CA GLN A 28 -5.13 -16.60 -14.78
C GLN A 28 -4.55 -15.17 -14.87
N GLY A 29 -3.35 -14.99 -14.32
CA GLY A 29 -2.67 -13.68 -14.29
C GLY A 29 -2.73 -13.02 -12.93
N LEU A 30 -3.39 -11.87 -12.82
CA LEU A 30 -3.38 -11.02 -11.63
C LEU A 30 -4.68 -11.08 -10.84
N LEU A 31 -4.54 -11.07 -9.54
CA LEU A 31 -5.63 -10.96 -8.59
C LEU A 31 -5.25 -9.94 -7.51
N ASN A 32 -6.16 -9.03 -7.22
CA ASN A 32 -6.07 -8.12 -6.09
C ASN A 32 -7.19 -8.44 -5.11
N ILE A 33 -6.85 -8.68 -3.83
CA ILE A 33 -7.83 -8.96 -2.78
C ILE A 33 -7.63 -7.95 -1.66
N GLN A 34 -8.73 -7.42 -1.15
CA GLN A 34 -8.75 -6.61 0.05
C GLN A 34 -9.30 -7.42 1.22
N PHE A 35 -8.56 -7.41 2.30
CA PHE A 35 -8.93 -8.06 3.55
C PHE A 35 -9.10 -7.04 4.66
N ALA A 36 -9.94 -7.36 5.64
CA ALA A 36 -9.97 -6.72 6.95
C ALA A 36 -9.77 -7.78 8.04
N LEU A 37 -8.93 -7.46 9.01
CA LEU A 37 -8.72 -8.28 10.21
C LEU A 37 -9.32 -7.55 11.40
N VAL A 38 -10.32 -8.13 12.01
CA VAL A 38 -11.02 -7.55 13.16
C VAL A 38 -11.21 -8.65 14.23
N SER A 39 -10.65 -8.40 15.42
CA SER A 39 -10.76 -9.36 16.56
C SER A 39 -10.40 -10.80 16.15
N ASP A 40 -9.29 -10.96 15.45
CA ASP A 40 -8.76 -12.23 14.92
C ASP A 40 -9.65 -12.91 13.85
N VAL A 41 -10.67 -12.24 13.33
CA VAL A 41 -11.46 -12.70 12.20
C VAL A 41 -10.99 -12.04 10.91
N LEU A 42 -10.64 -12.86 9.93
CA LEU A 42 -10.23 -12.38 8.61
C LEU A 42 -11.46 -12.29 7.69
N TYR A 43 -11.80 -11.08 7.29
CA TYR A 43 -12.87 -10.79 6.34
C TYR A 43 -12.31 -10.52 4.95
N VAL A 44 -12.94 -11.09 3.93
CA VAL A 44 -12.69 -10.73 2.54
C VAL A 44 -13.65 -9.61 2.17
N ILE A 45 -13.12 -8.41 1.86
CA ILE A 45 -13.93 -7.26 1.46
C ILE A 45 -14.27 -7.38 -0.03
N GLU A 46 -13.24 -7.59 -0.87
CA GLU A 46 -13.41 -7.79 -2.30
C GLU A 46 -12.24 -8.58 -2.90
N ALA A 47 -12.52 -9.26 -4.02
CA ALA A 47 -11.52 -9.94 -4.83
C ALA A 47 -11.70 -9.53 -6.30
N ASN A 48 -10.65 -8.94 -6.88
CA ASN A 48 -10.65 -8.41 -8.24
C ASN A 48 -9.69 -9.23 -9.12
N PRO A 49 -10.17 -10.18 -9.96
CA PRO A 49 -9.32 -10.98 -10.83
C PRO A 49 -8.93 -10.19 -12.10
N ARG A 50 -8.19 -9.12 -11.92
CA ARG A 50 -7.74 -8.20 -12.96
C ARG A 50 -6.53 -7.42 -12.52
N ALA A 51 -5.83 -6.77 -13.46
CA ALA A 51 -4.84 -5.76 -13.14
C ALA A 51 -5.48 -4.59 -12.36
N SER A 52 -4.71 -4.03 -11.44
CA SER A 52 -5.09 -2.87 -10.64
C SER A 52 -3.94 -1.86 -10.61
N ARG A 53 -4.17 -0.65 -10.10
CA ARG A 53 -3.12 0.35 -9.89
C ARG A 53 -2.08 -0.09 -8.85
N THR A 54 -2.43 -1.00 -7.96
CA THR A 54 -1.50 -1.60 -7.00
C THR A 54 -0.41 -2.43 -7.69
N VAL A 55 -0.67 -2.96 -8.89
CA VAL A 55 0.31 -3.76 -9.65
C VAL A 55 1.60 -2.99 -9.95
N PRO A 56 1.58 -1.77 -10.54
CA PRO A 56 2.80 -1.00 -10.74
C PRO A 56 3.53 -0.66 -9.43
N PHE A 57 2.79 -0.39 -8.36
CA PHE A 57 3.36 -0.14 -7.03
C PHE A 57 4.12 -1.37 -6.52
N VAL A 58 3.47 -2.54 -6.48
CA VAL A 58 4.09 -3.78 -6.01
C VAL A 58 5.25 -4.20 -6.91
N SER A 59 5.11 -4.03 -8.23
CA SER A 59 6.20 -4.32 -9.18
C SER A 59 7.45 -3.50 -8.90
N LYS A 60 7.29 -2.21 -8.59
CA LYS A 60 8.42 -1.33 -8.24
C LYS A 60 9.01 -1.67 -6.87
N ALA A 61 8.15 -1.94 -5.89
CA ALA A 61 8.58 -2.27 -4.54
C ALA A 61 9.35 -3.60 -4.47
N SER A 62 8.90 -4.61 -5.22
CA SER A 62 9.50 -5.95 -5.23
C SER A 62 10.56 -6.17 -6.32
N GLY A 63 10.70 -5.25 -7.28
CA GLY A 63 11.56 -5.45 -8.45
C GLY A 63 11.02 -6.46 -9.47
N VAL A 64 9.82 -7.02 -9.26
CA VAL A 64 9.22 -8.05 -10.11
C VAL A 64 8.30 -7.43 -11.15
N GLN A 65 8.46 -7.77 -12.42
CA GLN A 65 7.62 -7.27 -13.51
C GLN A 65 6.27 -8.03 -13.57
N LEU A 66 5.38 -7.79 -12.61
CA LEU A 66 4.13 -8.53 -12.43
C LEU A 66 3.22 -8.50 -13.66
N ALA A 67 3.11 -7.36 -14.35
CA ALA A 67 2.28 -7.26 -15.55
C ALA A 67 2.81 -8.14 -16.69
N LYS A 68 4.14 -8.20 -16.87
CA LYS A 68 4.78 -9.09 -17.84
C LYS A 68 4.57 -10.56 -17.49
N ALA A 69 4.78 -10.92 -16.22
CA ALA A 69 4.55 -12.28 -15.74
C ALA A 69 3.09 -12.70 -15.97
N ALA A 70 2.13 -11.83 -15.65
CA ALA A 70 0.72 -12.09 -15.88
C ALA A 70 0.39 -12.31 -17.37
N ALA A 71 0.93 -11.49 -18.27
CA ALA A 71 0.73 -11.65 -19.71
C ALA A 71 1.27 -13.00 -20.21
N LEU A 72 2.43 -13.43 -19.73
CA LEU A 72 3.00 -14.73 -20.06
C LEU A 72 2.14 -15.90 -19.55
N ILE A 73 1.60 -15.79 -18.32
CA ILE A 73 0.66 -16.78 -17.78
C ILE A 73 -0.61 -16.85 -18.62
N MET A 74 -1.16 -15.71 -19.03
CA MET A 74 -2.35 -15.66 -19.89
C MET A 74 -2.12 -16.27 -21.29
N THR A 75 -0.88 -16.33 -21.75
CA THR A 75 -0.49 -16.98 -23.02
C THR A 75 -0.08 -18.44 -22.84
N GLY A 76 -0.23 -19.01 -21.63
CA GLY A 76 -0.03 -20.44 -21.37
C GLY A 76 1.23 -20.81 -20.59
N GLU A 77 2.06 -19.82 -20.21
CA GLU A 77 3.20 -20.10 -19.36
C GLU A 77 2.74 -20.46 -17.93
N THR A 78 3.57 -21.23 -17.24
CA THR A 78 3.32 -21.58 -15.84
C THR A 78 4.22 -20.78 -14.90
N ILE A 79 3.81 -20.63 -13.63
CA ILE A 79 4.65 -20.02 -12.59
C ILE A 79 6.01 -20.72 -12.50
N ALA A 80 6.03 -22.06 -12.59
CA ALA A 80 7.27 -22.82 -12.55
C ALA A 80 8.18 -22.51 -13.75
N SER A 81 7.62 -22.31 -14.95
CA SER A 81 8.37 -21.89 -16.14
C SER A 81 8.95 -20.48 -15.95
N LEU A 82 8.15 -19.54 -15.45
CA LEU A 82 8.57 -18.17 -15.21
C LEU A 82 9.66 -18.04 -14.14
N ARG A 83 9.66 -18.91 -13.13
CA ARG A 83 10.74 -19.01 -12.14
C ARG A 83 12.03 -19.50 -12.80
N ARG A 84 11.98 -20.59 -13.56
CA ARG A 84 13.16 -21.11 -14.27
C ARG A 84 13.75 -20.13 -15.27
N SER A 85 12.94 -19.28 -15.89
CA SER A 85 13.38 -18.26 -16.83
C SER A 85 13.77 -16.92 -16.18
N GLY A 86 13.71 -16.81 -14.84
CA GLY A 86 14.08 -15.61 -14.09
C GLY A 86 13.08 -14.46 -14.19
N HIS A 87 11.85 -14.69 -14.69
CA HIS A 87 10.79 -13.68 -14.73
C HIS A 87 10.08 -13.54 -13.38
N LEU A 88 10.12 -14.57 -12.55
CA LEU A 88 9.64 -14.57 -11.17
C LEU A 88 10.75 -15.05 -10.24
N PRO A 89 10.80 -14.55 -9.00
CA PRO A 89 11.74 -15.04 -8.00
C PRO A 89 11.43 -16.52 -7.64
N GLU A 90 12.44 -17.22 -7.15
CA GLU A 90 12.31 -18.63 -6.73
C GLU A 90 11.37 -18.79 -5.52
N VAL A 91 11.39 -17.81 -4.63
CA VAL A 91 10.56 -17.75 -3.43
C VAL A 91 9.38 -16.80 -3.62
N ASP A 92 8.31 -17.05 -2.90
CA ASP A 92 7.16 -16.14 -2.90
C ASP A 92 7.50 -14.84 -2.17
N ALA A 93 7.09 -13.71 -2.74
CA ALA A 93 7.32 -12.37 -2.17
C ALA A 93 6.58 -12.12 -0.82
N ALA A 94 5.88 -13.10 -0.28
CA ALA A 94 5.34 -13.04 1.07
C ALA A 94 6.40 -13.33 2.15
N VAL A 95 7.60 -13.75 1.76
CA VAL A 95 8.76 -13.84 2.65
C VAL A 95 9.51 -12.52 2.51
N THR A 96 9.29 -11.61 3.45
CA THR A 96 10.03 -10.34 3.53
C THR A 96 11.29 -10.56 4.35
N ASP A 97 12.42 -10.10 3.83
CA ASP A 97 13.65 -9.98 4.61
C ASP A 97 13.51 -8.75 5.52
N PRO A 98 13.87 -8.82 6.82
CA PRO A 98 13.91 -7.64 7.69
C PRO A 98 14.76 -6.48 7.15
N ASP A 99 15.73 -6.78 6.30
CA ASP A 99 16.59 -5.79 5.65
C ASP A 99 16.02 -5.26 4.32
N ASP A 100 14.88 -5.79 3.87
CA ASP A 100 14.21 -5.29 2.67
C ASP A 100 13.75 -3.85 2.85
N PRO A 101 13.95 -2.99 1.84
CA PRO A 101 13.45 -1.62 1.89
C PRO A 101 11.92 -1.56 2.03
N ILE A 102 11.47 -0.54 2.74
CA ILE A 102 10.05 -0.28 2.98
C ILE A 102 9.48 0.61 1.88
N ALA A 103 8.36 0.19 1.33
CA ALA A 103 7.59 0.96 0.35
C ALA A 103 6.30 1.48 0.98
N VAL A 104 6.12 2.80 1.00
CA VAL A 104 4.91 3.47 1.47
C VAL A 104 4.14 4.01 0.27
N LYS A 105 2.86 3.65 0.19
CA LYS A 105 1.94 4.19 -0.81
C LYS A 105 1.08 5.29 -0.20
N GLU A 106 1.10 6.48 -0.81
CA GLU A 106 0.29 7.62 -0.41
C GLU A 106 -0.64 8.04 -1.54
N ALA A 107 -1.88 8.35 -1.21
CA ALA A 107 -2.85 8.87 -2.17
C ALA A 107 -2.57 10.35 -2.50
N VAL A 108 -2.62 10.71 -3.77
CA VAL A 108 -2.56 12.11 -4.19
C VAL A 108 -3.99 12.62 -4.32
N LEU A 109 -4.36 13.56 -3.44
CA LEU A 109 -5.68 14.16 -3.38
C LEU A 109 -5.59 15.63 -3.84
N PRO A 110 -5.77 15.92 -5.15
CA PRO A 110 -5.48 17.23 -5.72
C PRO A 110 -6.65 18.23 -5.49
N PHE A 111 -7.13 18.36 -4.26
CA PHE A 111 -8.28 19.25 -3.93
C PHE A 111 -8.08 20.67 -4.41
N LYS A 112 -6.86 21.20 -4.37
CA LYS A 112 -6.55 22.57 -4.82
C LYS A 112 -6.78 22.79 -6.33
N ARG A 113 -6.84 21.71 -7.13
CA ARG A 113 -7.15 21.77 -8.56
C ARG A 113 -8.64 21.88 -8.84
N PHE A 114 -9.47 21.42 -7.92
CA PHE A 114 -10.91 21.45 -8.08
C PHE A 114 -11.46 22.68 -7.40
N ARG A 115 -12.12 23.52 -8.18
CA ARG A 115 -12.77 24.73 -7.70
C ARG A 115 -14.22 24.72 -8.14
N THR A 116 -15.09 25.29 -7.30
CA THR A 116 -16.46 25.58 -7.66
C THR A 116 -16.48 26.68 -8.73
N THR A 117 -17.63 26.88 -9.38
CA THR A 117 -17.84 27.99 -10.32
C THR A 117 -17.58 29.37 -9.68
N GLU A 118 -17.70 29.47 -8.37
CA GLU A 118 -17.40 30.67 -7.56
C GLU A 118 -15.92 30.80 -7.18
N GLY A 119 -15.04 29.87 -7.64
CA GLY A 119 -13.61 29.86 -7.36
C GLY A 119 -13.20 29.32 -6.00
N ARG A 120 -14.13 28.84 -5.18
CA ARG A 120 -13.83 28.20 -3.88
C ARG A 120 -13.22 26.82 -4.12
N VAL A 121 -12.26 26.41 -3.27
CA VAL A 121 -11.75 25.06 -3.25
C VAL A 121 -12.86 24.11 -2.77
N VAL A 122 -12.99 22.95 -3.41
CA VAL A 122 -13.96 21.92 -2.97
C VAL A 122 -13.61 21.41 -1.56
N ASP A 123 -14.64 20.94 -0.87
CA ASP A 123 -14.49 20.34 0.45
C ASP A 123 -13.51 19.17 0.42
N THR A 124 -12.64 19.12 1.41
CA THR A 124 -11.64 18.06 1.60
C THR A 124 -12.16 16.87 2.39
N ILE A 125 -13.41 16.90 2.83
CA ILE A 125 -14.06 15.77 3.52
C ILE A 125 -14.12 14.59 2.58
N LEU A 126 -13.58 13.46 3.03
CA LEU A 126 -13.61 12.19 2.30
C LEU A 126 -14.92 11.45 2.61
N GLY A 127 -15.53 10.94 1.56
CA GLY A 127 -16.70 10.06 1.61
C GLY A 127 -16.40 8.70 0.98
N PRO A 128 -17.41 7.87 0.76
CA PRO A 128 -17.23 6.55 0.15
C PRO A 128 -16.85 6.64 -1.35
N GLU A 129 -17.07 7.79 -1.99
CA GLU A 129 -16.71 7.93 -3.39
C GLU A 129 -15.21 8.14 -3.58
N MET A 130 -14.68 7.57 -4.66
CA MET A 130 -13.30 7.77 -5.06
C MET A 130 -13.08 9.22 -5.54
N ARG A 131 -12.22 9.96 -4.84
CA ARG A 131 -11.89 11.36 -5.17
C ARG A 131 -10.65 11.49 -6.03
N SER A 132 -9.75 10.53 -5.98
CA SER A 132 -8.51 10.52 -6.77
C SER A 132 -8.09 9.09 -7.08
N THR A 133 -7.37 8.94 -8.19
CA THR A 133 -6.69 7.71 -8.59
C THR A 133 -5.17 7.86 -8.59
N GLY A 134 -4.67 9.07 -8.30
CA GLY A 134 -3.24 9.34 -8.18
C GLY A 134 -2.65 8.73 -6.93
N GLU A 135 -1.47 8.17 -7.06
CA GLU A 135 -0.70 7.62 -5.94
C GLU A 135 0.78 7.82 -6.17
N VAL A 136 1.52 7.98 -5.09
CA VAL A 136 2.99 8.07 -5.08
C VAL A 136 3.57 6.99 -4.18
N MET A 137 4.84 6.71 -4.38
CA MET A 137 5.59 5.76 -3.58
C MET A 137 6.75 6.46 -2.89
N GLY A 138 6.81 6.34 -1.55
CA GLY A 138 8.03 6.55 -0.78
C GLY A 138 8.74 5.21 -0.61
N TYR A 139 10.07 5.19 -0.79
CA TYR A 139 10.87 3.98 -0.74
C TYR A 139 12.17 4.27 -0.01
N ASP A 140 12.43 3.57 1.09
CA ASP A 140 13.65 3.73 1.90
C ASP A 140 13.90 2.49 2.76
N VAL A 141 15.05 2.46 3.42
CA VAL A 141 15.46 1.40 4.35
C VAL A 141 14.69 1.42 5.66
N ASP A 142 14.05 2.54 6.01
CA ASP A 142 13.22 2.64 7.20
C ASP A 142 11.87 3.31 6.92
N PHE A 143 10.89 3.00 7.75
CA PHE A 143 9.52 3.53 7.60
C PHE A 143 9.45 5.06 7.71
N PRO A 144 10.08 5.75 8.69
CA PRO A 144 10.02 7.21 8.77
C PRO A 144 10.48 7.91 7.49
N ARG A 145 11.56 7.47 6.88
CA ARG A 145 12.08 8.04 5.64
C ARG A 145 11.19 7.70 4.45
N ALA A 146 10.75 6.45 4.33
CA ALA A 146 9.82 6.05 3.28
C ALA A 146 8.51 6.85 3.36
N PHE A 147 7.98 7.04 4.57
CA PHE A 147 6.80 7.87 4.82
C PHE A 147 7.05 9.34 4.44
N ALA A 148 8.13 9.96 4.89
CA ALA A 148 8.47 11.34 4.55
C ALA A 148 8.60 11.55 3.04
N LYS A 149 9.21 10.59 2.31
CA LYS A 149 9.29 10.62 0.85
C LYS A 149 7.90 10.54 0.20
N SER A 150 6.99 9.69 0.71
CA SER A 150 5.63 9.60 0.19
C SER A 150 4.85 10.90 0.40
N GLN A 151 4.99 11.53 1.57
CA GLN A 151 4.39 12.84 1.88
C GLN A 151 4.95 13.94 0.97
N ALA A 152 6.27 13.96 0.76
CA ALA A 152 6.90 14.91 -0.15
C ALA A 152 6.38 14.76 -1.59
N GLY A 153 6.20 13.52 -2.06
CA GLY A 153 5.66 13.23 -3.38
C GLY A 153 4.19 13.58 -3.54
N ALA A 154 3.38 13.40 -2.49
CA ALA A 154 1.94 13.66 -2.54
C ALA A 154 1.59 15.15 -2.32
N TYR A 155 2.29 15.84 -1.42
CA TYR A 155 1.89 17.15 -0.90
C TYR A 155 2.95 18.25 -1.01
N GLY A 156 4.14 17.92 -1.51
CA GLY A 156 5.23 18.88 -1.67
C GLY A 156 6.16 18.98 -0.45
N GLY A 157 6.10 18.02 0.45
CA GLY A 157 6.91 17.95 1.67
C GLY A 157 6.20 18.43 2.92
N LEU A 158 6.80 18.12 4.06
CA LEU A 158 6.32 18.59 5.36
C LEU A 158 6.89 20.00 5.61
N PRO A 159 6.11 20.91 6.21
CA PRO A 159 6.61 22.23 6.58
C PRO A 159 7.70 22.10 7.65
N GLY A 160 8.78 22.88 7.48
CA GLY A 160 9.88 22.91 8.44
C GLY A 160 9.70 23.96 9.55
N GLU A 161 8.67 24.80 9.45
CA GLU A 161 8.34 25.87 10.39
C GLU A 161 6.84 26.12 10.44
N GLY A 162 6.37 26.71 11.52
CA GLY A 162 4.96 27.07 11.68
C GLY A 162 4.38 26.69 13.04
N THR A 163 3.05 26.71 13.15
CA THR A 163 2.32 26.31 14.35
C THR A 163 1.83 24.87 14.22
N LEU A 164 2.18 24.04 15.18
CA LEU A 164 1.76 22.63 15.23
C LEU A 164 0.50 22.51 16.10
N PHE A 165 -0.58 21.99 15.52
CA PHE A 165 -1.75 21.52 16.25
C PHE A 165 -1.66 20.02 16.46
N VAL A 166 -1.73 19.56 17.72
CA VAL A 166 -1.64 18.15 18.08
C VAL A 166 -2.95 17.69 18.70
N SER A 167 -3.57 16.66 18.09
CA SER A 167 -4.74 15.99 18.62
C SER A 167 -4.56 14.46 18.48
N VAL A 168 -4.54 13.77 19.60
CA VAL A 168 -4.35 12.32 19.66
C VAL A 168 -5.30 11.68 20.67
N ALA A 169 -5.55 10.40 20.53
CA ALA A 169 -6.35 9.65 21.50
C ALA A 169 -5.69 9.66 22.89
N ASP A 170 -6.51 9.55 23.94
CA ASP A 170 -6.02 9.64 25.33
C ASP A 170 -4.92 8.62 25.64
N ARG A 171 -5.00 7.42 25.07
CA ARG A 171 -3.99 6.36 25.19
C ARG A 171 -2.62 6.76 24.64
N ASP A 172 -2.57 7.65 23.66
CA ASP A 172 -1.35 8.01 22.93
C ASP A 172 -0.72 9.32 23.45
N LYS A 173 -1.42 10.06 24.34
CA LYS A 173 -0.97 11.36 24.86
C LYS A 173 0.43 11.31 25.50
N ARG A 174 0.73 10.25 26.26
CA ARG A 174 2.05 10.12 26.91
C ARG A 174 3.16 9.86 25.90
N ALA A 175 2.89 9.06 24.89
CA ALA A 175 3.89 8.71 23.87
C ALA A 175 4.27 9.90 22.98
N ILE A 176 3.34 10.83 22.74
CA ILE A 176 3.57 11.97 21.85
C ILE A 176 4.31 13.16 22.50
N ILE A 177 4.45 13.19 23.85
CA ILE A 177 5.05 14.35 24.57
C ILE A 177 6.47 14.65 24.06
N LEU A 178 7.34 13.66 24.02
CA LEU A 178 8.73 13.85 23.58
C LEU A 178 8.85 14.21 22.10
N PRO A 179 8.14 13.54 21.16
CA PRO A 179 8.09 13.98 19.75
C PRO A 179 7.65 15.43 19.59
N VAL A 180 6.58 15.84 20.29
CA VAL A 180 6.08 17.23 20.21
C VAL A 180 7.07 18.24 20.80
N ALA A 181 7.70 17.92 21.92
CA ALA A 181 8.72 18.79 22.51
C ALA A 181 9.89 19.04 21.55
N ARG A 182 10.36 17.99 20.85
CA ARG A 182 11.43 18.11 19.84
C ARG A 182 11.02 18.91 18.61
N LEU A 183 9.74 18.92 18.26
CA LEU A 183 9.23 19.73 17.14
C LEU A 183 9.06 21.20 17.52
N ALA A 184 9.04 21.53 18.81
CA ALA A 184 8.93 22.89 19.30
C ALA A 184 10.30 23.59 19.50
N GLU A 185 11.42 22.86 19.38
CA GLU A 185 12.80 23.37 19.37
C GLU A 185 13.21 23.89 17.99
#